data_9cdc47652c34b5951ab56c9ab88fcf07
#
_entry.id   9cdc47652c34b5951ab56c9ab88fcf07
#
_cell.length_a   1.000
_cell.length_b   1.000
_cell.length_c   1.000
_cell.angle_alpha   90.00
_cell.angle_beta   90.00
_cell.angle_gamma   90.00
#
_symmetry.space_group_name_H-M   'P 1'
#
loop_
_entity.id
_entity.type
_entity.pdbx_description
1 polymer ?
#
loop_
_entity_poly.entity_id
_entity_poly.type
_entity_poly.pdbx_seq_one_letter_code
_entity_poly.pdbx_strand_id
1 'polypeptide(L)'
;MSGYRVISADSHIVEPPDLYENRIEPKFRDRAPRIERHRTRTGREYDAWYFEGVRVGTVGSVIQAGKRFEDPGSIDFLGLWEDVRKAAYEPHAMLEELEMDGVWGACLQPSQGLFWYRLSNSELLSALCRAYNGWIADFCQAAPDRLKGVGMLNVDDVDEGCQELERCADLGLAGVFIPVYPLPDRPYRHAMYDRLWWTAQDLAMPLLLHVATTRGGIPGCEFTLDFNQLTAAGLANSDYWIRYSLTAMIFAGVFDRFPRLLVGSVEHETAWVPHWLKQMDFTYRERPTLRSWKSRDGMLPSEYWRRNMFVEFMEDDYGIRLRDIIGVDNMLWGNDFPHAESTWPKSREFLDRIFAGTPDEDRRKITSDNARKLFRFSKESE
;
A
#
# COMPACT_ATOMS: atom_id res chain seq x y z
N MET A 1 -6.85 22.90 -18.17
CA MET A 1 -6.32 22.46 -16.87
C MET A 1 -7.53 22.22 -15.98
N SER A 2 -7.65 21.04 -15.40
CA SER A 2 -8.74 20.73 -14.43
C SER A 2 -8.61 21.71 -13.27
N GLY A 3 -9.71 22.40 -12.93
CA GLY A 3 -9.71 23.38 -11.85
C GLY A 3 -9.72 22.78 -10.44
N TYR A 4 -9.28 21.52 -10.25
CA TYR A 4 -9.23 20.80 -8.99
C TYR A 4 -7.82 20.27 -8.66
N ARG A 5 -7.58 19.98 -7.38
CA ARG A 5 -6.33 19.50 -6.83
C ARG A 5 -6.22 17.99 -6.98
N VAL A 6 -5.24 17.50 -7.73
CA VAL A 6 -4.95 16.06 -7.84
C VAL A 6 -4.28 15.57 -6.56
N ILE A 7 -4.70 14.41 -6.08
CA ILE A 7 -4.16 13.76 -4.89
C ILE A 7 -3.66 12.37 -5.29
N SER A 8 -2.42 12.05 -4.91
CA SER A 8 -1.90 10.69 -5.01
C SER A 8 -2.32 9.89 -3.77
N ALA A 9 -3.03 8.81 -3.99
CA ALA A 9 -3.43 7.89 -2.93
C ALA A 9 -2.30 6.91 -2.56
N ASP A 10 -1.27 6.82 -3.40
CA ASP A 10 -0.10 5.99 -3.23
C ASP A 10 1.16 6.74 -3.70
N SER A 11 1.93 7.18 -2.74
CA SER A 11 3.30 7.68 -2.89
C SER A 11 4.12 7.16 -1.74
N HIS A 12 5.42 7.05 -1.91
CA HIS A 12 6.27 6.43 -0.92
C HIS A 12 7.29 7.41 -0.33
N ILE A 13 7.65 7.14 0.91
CA ILE A 13 8.87 7.65 1.52
C ILE A 13 9.95 6.56 1.46
N VAL A 14 11.19 6.96 1.63
CA VAL A 14 12.31 6.03 1.84
C VAL A 14 12.81 6.24 3.25
N GLU A 15 12.72 5.21 4.06
CA GLU A 15 13.13 5.25 5.45
C GLU A 15 14.61 5.63 5.56
N PRO A 16 14.96 6.71 6.30
CA PRO A 16 16.35 7.10 6.44
C PRO A 16 17.15 6.03 7.21
N PRO A 17 18.46 5.91 6.95
CA PRO A 17 19.31 4.84 7.50
C PRO A 17 19.28 4.72 9.03
N ASP A 18 19.11 5.84 9.71
CA ASP A 18 19.13 5.96 11.16
C ASP A 18 17.75 5.89 11.82
N LEU A 19 16.66 5.77 11.03
CA LEU A 19 15.28 5.76 11.55
C LEU A 19 15.12 4.70 12.65
N TYR A 20 15.44 3.47 12.31
CA TYR A 20 15.20 2.35 13.22
C TYR A 20 16.16 2.37 14.40
N GLU A 21 17.44 2.68 14.20
CA GLU A 21 18.43 2.79 15.26
C GLU A 21 18.02 3.83 16.31
N ASN A 22 17.48 4.98 15.85
CA ASN A 22 17.08 6.08 16.72
C ASN A 22 15.72 5.88 17.42
N ARG A 23 14.80 5.13 16.82
CA ARG A 23 13.39 5.08 17.26
C ARG A 23 12.92 3.73 17.77
N ILE A 24 13.66 2.64 17.49
CA ILE A 24 13.27 1.32 17.98
C ILE A 24 13.55 1.18 19.47
N GLU A 25 12.81 0.33 20.14
CA GLU A 25 13.04 0.01 21.55
C GLU A 25 14.47 -0.50 21.80
N PRO A 26 15.13 -0.09 22.91
CA PRO A 26 16.54 -0.41 23.16
C PRO A 26 16.89 -1.90 23.05
N LYS A 27 15.98 -2.79 23.44
CA LYS A 27 16.18 -4.25 23.38
C LYS A 27 16.34 -4.80 21.95
N PHE A 28 15.91 -4.05 20.93
CA PHE A 28 15.98 -4.46 19.53
C PHE A 28 17.00 -3.67 18.71
N ARG A 29 17.68 -2.68 19.31
CA ARG A 29 18.57 -1.77 18.56
C ARG A 29 19.67 -2.50 17.80
N ASP A 30 20.31 -3.50 18.41
CA ASP A 30 21.38 -4.29 17.77
C ASP A 30 20.85 -5.18 16.61
N ARG A 31 19.53 -5.34 16.52
CA ARG A 31 18.84 -6.13 15.50
C ARG A 31 18.09 -5.26 14.50
N ALA A 32 18.15 -3.95 14.64
CA ALA A 32 17.47 -3.02 13.73
C ALA A 32 17.99 -3.15 12.29
N PRO A 33 17.13 -2.92 11.28
CA PRO A 33 17.59 -2.80 9.90
C PRO A 33 18.62 -1.69 9.76
N ARG A 34 19.64 -1.92 8.95
CA ARG A 34 20.69 -0.93 8.67
C ARG A 34 21.13 -1.00 7.22
N ILE A 35 21.66 0.11 6.73
CA ILE A 35 22.30 0.16 5.42
C ILE A 35 23.76 -0.20 5.56
N GLU A 36 24.26 -1.08 4.70
CA GLU A 36 25.67 -1.45 4.59
C GLU A 36 26.16 -1.23 3.16
N ARG A 37 27.36 -0.64 3.02
CA ARG A 37 28.02 -0.43 1.73
C ARG A 37 28.78 -1.69 1.29
N HIS A 38 28.51 -2.10 0.08
CA HIS A 38 29.09 -3.27 -0.56
C HIS A 38 29.72 -2.94 -1.90
N ARG A 39 30.49 -3.90 -2.44
CA ARG A 39 31.06 -3.82 -3.79
C ARG A 39 30.69 -5.07 -4.60
N THR A 40 30.34 -4.84 -5.85
CA THR A 40 30.18 -5.91 -6.84
C THR A 40 31.54 -6.55 -7.16
N ARG A 41 31.54 -7.69 -7.85
CA ARG A 41 32.79 -8.32 -8.37
C ARG A 41 33.53 -7.41 -9.34
N THR A 42 32.87 -6.47 -10.00
CA THR A 42 33.46 -5.49 -10.92
C THR A 42 33.95 -4.23 -10.21
N GLY A 43 33.86 -4.16 -8.87
CA GLY A 43 34.34 -3.05 -8.06
C GLY A 43 33.34 -1.88 -7.88
N ARG A 44 32.14 -1.97 -8.45
CA ARG A 44 31.10 -0.95 -8.26
C ARG A 44 30.55 -0.99 -6.84
N GLU A 45 30.47 0.15 -6.19
CA GLU A 45 29.84 0.30 -4.86
C GLU A 45 28.33 0.39 -4.97
N TYR A 46 27.64 -0.11 -3.95
CA TYR A 46 26.21 0.03 -3.75
C TYR A 46 25.85 -0.12 -2.27
N ASP A 47 24.75 0.48 -1.86
CA ASP A 47 24.20 0.35 -0.53
C ASP A 47 23.01 -0.62 -0.54
N ALA A 48 22.93 -1.42 0.51
CA ALA A 48 21.86 -2.39 0.67
C ALA A 48 21.37 -2.44 2.11
N TRP A 49 20.09 -2.68 2.27
CA TRP A 49 19.48 -2.91 3.56
C TRP A 49 19.77 -4.31 4.06
N TYR A 50 20.28 -4.39 5.25
CA TYR A 50 20.53 -5.61 5.99
C TYR A 50 19.66 -5.71 7.21
N PHE A 51 19.22 -6.90 7.48
CA PHE A 51 18.39 -7.25 8.61
C PHE A 51 18.79 -8.65 9.11
N GLU A 52 19.18 -8.76 10.39
CA GLU A 52 19.66 -10.01 11.01
C GLU A 52 20.72 -10.76 10.15
N GLY A 53 21.61 -10.03 9.50
CA GLY A 53 22.65 -10.59 8.64
C GLY A 53 22.19 -11.00 7.24
N VAL A 54 20.91 -10.77 6.89
CA VAL A 54 20.36 -11.06 5.56
C VAL A 54 20.13 -9.76 4.79
N ARG A 55 20.56 -9.73 3.52
CA ARG A 55 20.24 -8.63 2.62
C ARG A 55 18.76 -8.70 2.24
N VAL A 56 18.02 -7.62 2.50
CA VAL A 56 16.57 -7.54 2.23
C VAL A 56 16.21 -6.69 1.02
N GLY A 57 17.14 -5.88 0.53
CA GLY A 57 16.95 -5.04 -0.64
C GLY A 57 18.14 -4.15 -0.89
N THR A 58 18.15 -3.45 -2.01
CA THR A 58 19.15 -2.43 -2.34
C THR A 58 18.52 -1.05 -2.33
N VAL A 59 19.30 -0.03 -2.05
CA VAL A 59 18.84 1.36 -2.12
C VAL A 59 18.49 1.76 -3.55
N GLY A 60 19.08 1.10 -4.54
CA GLY A 60 18.82 1.37 -5.95
C GLY A 60 17.36 1.22 -6.37
N SER A 61 16.56 0.41 -5.69
CA SER A 61 15.14 0.23 -6.01
C SER A 61 14.32 1.53 -5.88
N VAL A 62 14.73 2.44 -5.00
CA VAL A 62 13.99 3.68 -4.68
C VAL A 62 14.58 4.96 -5.25
N ILE A 63 15.57 4.84 -6.16
CA ILE A 63 16.21 6.00 -6.82
C ILE A 63 15.93 6.05 -8.32
N GLN A 64 14.98 5.26 -8.81
CA GLN A 64 14.77 5.06 -10.24
C GLN A 64 13.61 5.90 -10.82
N ALA A 65 12.89 6.67 -10.00
CA ALA A 65 11.79 7.51 -10.46
C ALA A 65 12.15 8.34 -11.70
N GLY A 66 11.32 8.29 -12.71
CA GLY A 66 11.49 9.00 -13.97
C GLY A 66 12.37 8.30 -15.02
N LYS A 67 13.28 7.39 -14.63
CA LYS A 67 14.20 6.73 -15.58
C LYS A 67 13.49 5.90 -16.65
N ARG A 68 12.35 5.30 -16.32
CA ARG A 68 11.59 4.52 -17.31
C ARG A 68 11.12 5.34 -18.52
N PHE A 69 11.04 6.67 -18.40
CA PHE A 69 10.66 7.56 -19.48
C PHE A 69 11.85 8.00 -20.35
N GLU A 70 13.07 7.85 -19.85
CA GLU A 70 14.29 8.13 -20.57
C GLU A 70 14.77 6.86 -21.31
N ASP A 71 15.08 5.83 -20.56
CA ASP A 71 15.49 4.52 -21.06
C ASP A 71 15.18 3.43 -20.00
N PRO A 72 14.13 2.61 -20.19
CA PRO A 72 13.82 1.51 -19.28
C PRO A 72 14.99 0.52 -19.07
N GLY A 73 15.86 0.40 -20.08
CA GLY A 73 17.06 -0.45 -19.99
C GLY A 73 18.14 0.12 -19.05
N SER A 74 18.07 1.39 -18.67
CA SER A 74 18.98 2.03 -17.72
C SER A 74 18.57 1.86 -16.26
N ILE A 75 17.39 1.27 -15.98
CA ILE A 75 16.96 0.98 -14.62
C ILE A 75 17.93 0.00 -13.99
N ASP A 76 18.55 0.42 -12.91
CA ASP A 76 19.59 -0.33 -12.21
C ASP A 76 19.34 -0.29 -10.70
N PHE A 77 19.12 -1.45 -10.13
CA PHE A 77 18.83 -1.58 -8.70
C PHE A 77 20.06 -1.46 -7.78
N LEU A 78 21.24 -1.17 -8.32
CA LEU A 78 22.42 -0.86 -7.54
C LEU A 78 22.61 0.66 -7.44
N GLY A 79 22.48 1.23 -6.26
CA GLY A 79 22.63 2.66 -5.99
C GLY A 79 23.20 2.94 -4.62
N LEU A 80 23.56 4.17 -4.38
CA LEU A 80 24.06 4.65 -3.10
C LEU A 80 22.97 5.46 -2.38
N TRP A 81 23.05 5.51 -1.05
CA TRP A 81 22.12 6.35 -0.28
C TRP A 81 22.21 7.82 -0.68
N GLU A 82 23.39 8.28 -1.03
CA GLU A 82 23.62 9.66 -1.49
C GLU A 82 22.83 10.01 -2.78
N ASP A 83 22.40 8.99 -3.54
CA ASP A 83 21.61 9.15 -4.76
C ASP A 83 20.10 9.21 -4.48
N VAL A 84 19.65 8.91 -3.24
CA VAL A 84 18.24 8.98 -2.86
C VAL A 84 17.78 10.43 -2.86
N ARG A 85 16.68 10.70 -3.56
CA ARG A 85 16.10 12.04 -3.59
C ARG A 85 15.68 12.50 -2.21
N LYS A 86 16.02 13.71 -1.83
CA LYS A 86 15.63 14.30 -0.55
C LYS A 86 14.14 14.26 -0.31
N ALA A 87 13.35 14.42 -1.35
CA ALA A 87 11.90 14.31 -1.29
C ALA A 87 11.41 13.02 -0.62
N ALA A 88 12.14 11.93 -0.75
CA ALA A 88 11.75 10.65 -0.17
C ALA A 88 11.90 10.60 1.38
N TYR A 89 12.64 11.52 2.01
CA TYR A 89 12.85 11.55 3.45
C TYR A 89 12.84 12.95 4.09
N GLU A 90 12.65 14.01 3.30
CA GLU A 90 12.49 15.39 3.76
C GLU A 90 11.12 15.95 3.31
N PRO A 91 10.22 16.37 4.22
CA PRO A 91 8.84 16.70 3.85
C PRO A 91 8.70 17.94 2.96
N HIS A 92 9.57 18.95 3.12
CA HIS A 92 9.51 20.13 2.26
C HIS A 92 9.97 19.82 0.84
N ALA A 93 11.00 19.00 0.68
CA ALA A 93 11.43 18.52 -0.63
C ALA A 93 10.36 17.65 -1.30
N MET A 94 9.62 16.83 -0.50
CA MET A 94 8.48 16.07 -1.02
C MET A 94 7.40 17.01 -1.61
N LEU A 95 7.08 18.10 -0.94
CA LEU A 95 6.10 19.06 -1.44
C LEU A 95 6.52 19.71 -2.75
N GLU A 96 7.81 20.01 -2.92
CA GLU A 96 8.37 20.57 -4.16
C GLU A 96 8.26 19.57 -5.33
N GLU A 97 8.58 18.30 -5.11
CA GLU A 97 8.48 17.24 -6.13
C GLU A 97 7.01 16.96 -6.50
N LEU A 98 6.10 16.98 -5.54
CA LEU A 98 4.65 16.85 -5.82
C LEU A 98 4.15 18.02 -6.67
N GLU A 99 4.56 19.27 -6.37
CA GLU A 99 4.17 20.45 -7.14
C GLU A 99 4.71 20.38 -8.57
N MET A 100 5.95 19.94 -8.75
CA MET A 100 6.56 19.76 -10.08
C MET A 100 5.79 18.73 -10.91
N ASP A 101 5.31 17.66 -10.30
CA ASP A 101 4.51 16.60 -10.95
C ASP A 101 3.03 17.01 -11.14
N GLY A 102 2.63 18.17 -10.59
CA GLY A 102 1.25 18.66 -10.62
C GLY A 102 0.31 17.95 -9.68
N VAL A 103 0.83 17.31 -8.63
CA VAL A 103 0.09 16.64 -7.55
C VAL A 103 0.05 17.58 -6.34
N TRP A 104 -1.13 17.78 -5.77
CA TRP A 104 -1.29 18.71 -4.65
C TRP A 104 -0.98 18.05 -3.30
N GLY A 105 -1.32 16.81 -3.12
CA GLY A 105 -1.13 16.09 -1.87
C GLY A 105 -0.98 14.60 -2.08
N ALA A 106 -0.41 13.91 -1.09
CA ALA A 106 -0.11 12.49 -1.21
C ALA A 106 -0.38 11.73 0.09
N CYS A 107 -0.87 10.49 -0.04
CA CYS A 107 -0.74 9.46 0.99
C CYS A 107 0.67 8.87 0.91
N LEU A 108 1.36 8.87 2.03
CA LEU A 108 2.76 8.45 2.12
C LEU A 108 2.87 7.10 2.80
N GLN A 109 3.48 6.17 2.11
CA GLN A 109 3.61 4.77 2.43
C GLN A 109 5.10 4.40 2.60
N PRO A 110 5.43 3.31 3.35
CA PRO A 110 6.81 2.87 3.49
C PRO A 110 7.33 2.25 2.19
N SER A 111 8.62 2.38 1.89
CA SER A 111 9.27 1.59 0.84
C SER A 111 9.90 0.31 1.39
N GLN A 112 10.83 0.44 2.31
CA GLN A 112 11.50 -0.74 2.90
C GLN A 112 10.61 -1.47 3.90
N GLY A 113 9.76 -0.74 4.61
CA GLY A 113 8.79 -1.29 5.56
C GLY A 113 7.91 -2.39 5.00
N LEU A 114 7.57 -2.33 3.71
CA LEU A 114 6.79 -3.38 3.03
C LEU A 114 7.45 -4.76 3.14
N PHE A 115 8.78 -4.81 3.16
CA PHE A 115 9.52 -6.07 3.25
C PHE A 115 9.68 -6.59 4.67
N TRP A 116 9.47 -5.76 5.71
CA TRP A 116 9.54 -6.22 7.09
C TRP A 116 8.48 -7.25 7.44
N TYR A 117 7.36 -7.27 6.73
CA TYR A 117 6.33 -8.31 6.90
C TYR A 117 6.83 -9.73 6.66
N ARG A 118 7.99 -9.91 6.03
CA ARG A 118 8.63 -11.22 5.83
C ARG A 118 9.38 -11.74 7.06
N LEU A 119 9.54 -10.91 8.10
CA LEU A 119 10.25 -11.30 9.31
C LEU A 119 9.50 -12.37 10.08
N SER A 120 10.24 -13.42 10.49
CA SER A 120 9.67 -14.48 11.33
C SER A 120 9.51 -14.04 12.79
N ASN A 121 10.30 -13.07 13.25
CA ASN A 121 10.21 -12.55 14.63
C ASN A 121 9.12 -11.50 14.73
N SER A 122 7.98 -11.89 15.28
CA SER A 122 6.79 -11.04 15.42
C SER A 122 7.00 -9.83 16.34
N GLU A 123 7.68 -10.00 17.47
CA GLU A 123 7.94 -8.88 18.40
C GLU A 123 8.80 -7.79 17.75
N LEU A 124 9.81 -8.20 16.98
CA LEU A 124 10.67 -7.27 16.26
C LEU A 124 9.91 -6.57 15.13
N LEU A 125 9.03 -7.28 14.42
CA LEU A 125 8.15 -6.66 13.43
C LEU A 125 7.28 -5.58 14.06
N SER A 126 6.65 -5.87 15.21
CA SER A 126 5.87 -4.87 15.95
C SER A 126 6.68 -3.66 16.36
N ALA A 127 7.93 -3.86 16.81
CA ALA A 127 8.82 -2.77 17.17
C ALA A 127 9.21 -1.89 15.97
N LEU A 128 9.45 -2.50 14.81
CA LEU A 128 9.71 -1.78 13.55
C LEU A 128 8.49 -0.98 13.10
N CYS A 129 7.29 -1.57 13.17
CA CYS A 129 6.04 -0.86 12.86
C CYS A 129 5.90 0.38 13.75
N ARG A 130 6.08 0.26 15.07
CA ARG A 130 5.99 1.39 15.99
C ARG A 130 7.01 2.50 15.69
N ALA A 131 8.25 2.13 15.38
CA ALA A 131 9.31 3.08 15.03
C ALA A 131 8.96 3.85 13.75
N TYR A 132 8.53 3.15 12.71
CA TYR A 132 8.09 3.76 11.46
C TYR A 132 6.86 4.66 11.67
N ASN A 133 5.82 4.17 12.36
CA ASN A 133 4.57 4.90 12.57
C ASN A 133 4.79 6.25 13.28
N GLY A 134 5.69 6.28 14.27
CA GLY A 134 6.07 7.53 14.92
C GLY A 134 6.83 8.47 13.97
N TRP A 135 7.71 7.94 13.13
CA TRP A 135 8.49 8.75 12.20
C TRP A 135 7.65 9.36 11.09
N ILE A 136 6.76 8.56 10.47
CA ILE A 136 5.90 9.07 9.39
C ILE A 136 4.87 10.08 9.89
N ALA A 137 4.40 9.94 11.13
CA ALA A 137 3.56 10.95 11.75
C ALA A 137 4.29 12.29 11.88
N ASP A 138 5.53 12.28 12.40
CA ASP A 138 6.35 13.49 12.49
C ASP A 138 6.63 14.11 11.10
N PHE A 139 6.94 13.29 10.11
CA PHE A 139 7.17 13.75 8.74
C PHE A 139 5.95 14.51 8.19
N CYS A 140 4.75 13.97 8.37
CA CYS A 140 3.52 14.57 7.85
C CYS A 140 3.09 15.84 8.58
N GLN A 141 3.59 16.09 9.81
CA GLN A 141 3.30 17.32 10.56
C GLN A 141 3.81 18.59 9.87
N ALA A 142 4.78 18.49 8.96
CA ALA A 142 5.26 19.63 8.17
C ALA A 142 4.18 20.24 7.26
N ALA A 143 3.23 19.42 6.79
CA ALA A 143 2.12 19.86 5.95
C ALA A 143 0.90 18.91 6.08
N PRO A 144 0.24 18.88 7.24
CA PRO A 144 -0.78 17.87 7.56
C PRO A 144 -2.03 17.93 6.67
N ASP A 145 -2.25 19.03 5.96
CA ASP A 145 -3.30 19.16 4.95
C ASP A 145 -2.97 18.47 3.62
N ARG A 146 -1.68 18.29 3.33
CA ARG A 146 -1.17 17.81 2.02
C ARG A 146 -0.47 16.46 2.11
N LEU A 147 0.10 16.10 3.25
CA LEU A 147 0.84 14.86 3.48
C LEU A 147 0.07 14.01 4.50
N LYS A 148 -0.30 12.80 4.09
CA LYS A 148 -1.06 11.86 4.92
C LYS A 148 -0.27 10.57 5.08
N GLY A 149 0.24 10.32 6.28
CA GLY A 149 0.98 9.10 6.58
C GLY A 149 0.07 7.89 6.73
N VAL A 150 0.50 6.77 6.19
CA VAL A 150 -0.10 5.45 6.39
C VAL A 150 0.79 4.63 7.31
N GLY A 151 0.25 4.14 8.41
CA GLY A 151 0.99 3.33 9.39
C GLY A 151 1.12 1.86 8.99
N MET A 152 1.89 1.11 9.76
CA MET A 152 2.07 -0.33 9.60
C MET A 152 1.59 -1.06 10.84
N LEU A 153 0.89 -2.18 10.68
CA LEU A 153 0.49 -3.04 11.79
C LEU A 153 1.03 -4.47 11.64
N ASN A 154 1.57 -5.00 12.72
CA ASN A 154 1.70 -6.44 12.87
C ASN A 154 0.37 -7.00 13.40
N VAL A 155 -0.18 -8.00 12.74
CA VAL A 155 -1.46 -8.64 13.11
C VAL A 155 -1.28 -10.10 13.56
N ASP A 156 -0.05 -10.53 13.79
CA ASP A 156 0.24 -11.86 14.35
C ASP A 156 -0.30 -11.97 15.78
N ASP A 157 -0.21 -10.89 16.56
CA ASP A 157 -0.92 -10.67 17.81
C ASP A 157 -1.99 -9.59 17.57
N VAL A 158 -3.25 -9.99 17.60
CA VAL A 158 -4.38 -9.09 17.29
C VAL A 158 -4.56 -8.02 18.35
N ASP A 159 -4.28 -8.33 19.62
CA ASP A 159 -4.42 -7.38 20.72
C ASP A 159 -3.35 -6.30 20.65
N GLU A 160 -2.11 -6.66 20.35
CA GLU A 160 -1.02 -5.72 20.08
C GLU A 160 -1.32 -4.89 18.81
N GLY A 161 -1.82 -5.53 17.76
CA GLY A 161 -2.24 -4.86 16.53
C GLY A 161 -3.34 -3.82 16.78
N CYS A 162 -4.33 -4.11 17.63
CA CYS A 162 -5.37 -3.14 17.99
C CYS A 162 -4.81 -1.95 18.78
N GLN A 163 -3.92 -2.18 19.74
CA GLN A 163 -3.28 -1.10 20.51
C GLN A 163 -2.46 -0.17 19.60
N GLU A 164 -1.74 -0.74 18.64
CA GLU A 164 -0.97 0.06 17.68
C GLU A 164 -1.88 0.80 16.70
N LEU A 165 -3.01 0.22 16.29
CA LEU A 165 -4.02 0.89 15.47
C LEU A 165 -4.61 2.10 16.18
N GLU A 166 -4.96 1.98 17.47
CA GLU A 166 -5.41 3.08 18.32
C GLU A 166 -4.34 4.18 18.39
N ARG A 167 -3.07 3.79 18.61
CA ARG A 167 -1.95 4.75 18.61
C ARG A 167 -1.76 5.44 17.25
N CYS A 168 -1.91 4.74 16.14
CA CYS A 168 -1.84 5.33 14.80
C CYS A 168 -2.94 6.38 14.59
N ALA A 169 -4.15 6.11 15.08
CA ALA A 169 -5.25 7.08 15.04
C ALA A 169 -4.94 8.33 15.88
N ASP A 170 -4.41 8.17 17.10
CA ASP A 170 -3.99 9.25 17.98
C ASP A 170 -2.84 10.10 17.38
N LEU A 171 -1.94 9.48 16.63
CA LEU A 171 -0.87 10.15 15.88
C LEU A 171 -1.40 10.90 14.64
N GLY A 172 -2.68 10.75 14.28
CA GLY A 172 -3.28 11.41 13.12
C GLY A 172 -2.96 10.75 11.79
N LEU A 173 -2.52 9.49 11.78
CA LEU A 173 -2.31 8.73 10.55
C LEU A 173 -3.63 8.52 9.80
N ALA A 174 -3.57 8.45 8.48
CA ALA A 174 -4.76 8.44 7.62
C ALA A 174 -5.34 7.04 7.38
N GLY A 175 -4.55 6.03 7.59
CA GLY A 175 -4.86 4.60 7.44
C GLY A 175 -3.71 3.76 7.92
N VAL A 176 -3.85 2.44 7.84
CA VAL A 176 -2.77 1.51 8.23
C VAL A 176 -2.70 0.33 7.28
N PHE A 177 -1.48 -0.16 7.04
CA PHE A 177 -1.25 -1.44 6.39
C PHE A 177 -1.47 -2.59 7.34
N ILE A 178 -2.07 -3.65 6.79
CA ILE A 178 -1.96 -5.01 7.28
C ILE A 178 -1.39 -5.90 6.16
N PRO A 179 -0.78 -7.05 6.46
CA PRO A 179 -0.28 -7.93 5.41
C PRO A 179 -1.33 -8.22 4.33
N VAL A 180 -0.96 -8.17 3.05
CA VAL A 180 -1.88 -8.57 1.97
C VAL A 180 -2.34 -10.02 2.15
N TYR A 181 -1.49 -10.86 2.75
CA TYR A 181 -1.85 -12.19 3.21
C TYR A 181 -1.17 -12.47 4.56
N PRO A 182 -1.93 -12.81 5.62
CA PRO A 182 -1.40 -13.06 6.95
C PRO A 182 -0.68 -14.42 7.02
N LEU A 183 -0.27 -14.85 8.21
CA LEU A 183 0.28 -16.19 8.41
C LEU A 183 -0.67 -17.25 7.87
N PRO A 184 -0.19 -18.28 7.16
CA PRO A 184 -1.04 -19.26 6.46
C PRO A 184 -1.99 -20.05 7.38
N ASP A 185 -1.63 -20.26 8.62
CA ASP A 185 -2.45 -20.90 9.66
C ASP A 185 -3.50 -19.96 10.25
N ARG A 186 -3.44 -18.66 9.97
CA ARG A 186 -4.31 -17.59 10.51
C ARG A 186 -4.87 -16.69 9.41
N PRO A 187 -5.55 -17.22 8.37
CA PRO A 187 -6.12 -16.40 7.30
C PRO A 187 -7.23 -15.47 7.82
N TYR A 188 -7.47 -14.36 7.14
CA TYR A 188 -8.43 -13.30 7.54
C TYR A 188 -9.90 -13.75 7.67
N ARG A 189 -10.23 -15.00 7.30
CA ARG A 189 -11.52 -15.60 7.59
C ARG A 189 -11.71 -15.99 9.07
N HIS A 190 -10.65 -16.01 9.87
CA HIS A 190 -10.71 -16.41 11.29
C HIS A 190 -11.33 -15.30 12.14
N ALA A 191 -12.22 -15.69 13.05
CA ALA A 191 -12.86 -14.77 14.00
C ALA A 191 -11.87 -14.11 14.98
N MET A 192 -10.64 -14.60 15.08
CA MET A 192 -9.61 -13.95 15.89
C MET A 192 -9.37 -12.49 15.51
N TYR A 193 -9.62 -12.12 14.24
CA TYR A 193 -9.47 -10.75 13.75
C TYR A 193 -10.68 -9.86 14.02
N ASP A 194 -11.79 -10.39 14.57
CA ASP A 194 -13.02 -9.60 14.75
C ASP A 194 -12.80 -8.35 15.61
N ARG A 195 -11.90 -8.42 16.60
CA ARG A 195 -11.52 -7.25 17.40
C ARG A 195 -10.81 -6.20 16.56
N LEU A 196 -9.88 -6.59 15.69
CA LEU A 196 -9.19 -5.67 14.78
C LEU A 196 -10.16 -5.01 13.82
N TRP A 197 -11.10 -5.77 13.23
CA TRP A 197 -12.13 -5.24 12.34
C TRP A 197 -13.04 -4.24 13.04
N TRP A 198 -13.43 -4.55 14.30
CA TRP A 198 -14.22 -3.66 15.11
C TRP A 198 -13.46 -2.36 15.43
N THR A 199 -12.22 -2.44 15.87
CA THR A 199 -11.37 -1.28 16.19
C THR A 199 -11.17 -0.41 14.95
N ALA A 200 -10.86 -1.00 13.80
CA ALA A 200 -10.65 -0.25 12.55
C ALA A 200 -11.91 0.50 12.10
N GLN A 201 -13.09 -0.13 12.14
CA GLN A 201 -14.33 0.53 11.77
C GLN A 201 -14.76 1.60 12.78
N ASP A 202 -14.49 1.42 14.07
CA ASP A 202 -14.86 2.36 15.12
C ASP A 202 -14.01 3.63 15.05
N LEU A 203 -12.73 3.49 14.79
CA LEU A 203 -11.80 4.59 14.55
C LEU A 203 -11.93 5.20 13.13
N ALA A 204 -12.76 4.62 12.26
CA ALA A 204 -12.84 4.96 10.84
C ALA A 204 -11.46 4.98 10.16
N MET A 205 -10.59 4.03 10.53
CA MET A 205 -9.26 3.84 9.95
C MET A 205 -9.33 2.82 8.81
N PRO A 206 -9.10 3.21 7.56
CA PRO A 206 -9.03 2.28 6.45
C PRO A 206 -7.83 1.34 6.59
N LEU A 207 -8.06 0.07 6.26
CA LEU A 207 -7.02 -0.95 6.22
C LEU A 207 -6.54 -1.12 4.78
N LEU A 208 -5.25 -1.01 4.56
CA LEU A 208 -4.62 -1.12 3.25
C LEU A 208 -3.87 -2.45 3.13
N LEU A 209 -4.12 -3.16 2.04
CA LEU A 209 -3.43 -4.39 1.66
C LEU A 209 -2.57 -4.08 0.44
N HIS A 210 -1.29 -3.86 0.66
CA HIS A 210 -0.33 -3.46 -0.36
C HIS A 210 0.42 -4.66 -0.94
N VAL A 211 0.79 -4.59 -2.20
CA VAL A 211 1.68 -5.58 -2.82
C VAL A 211 2.93 -5.81 -1.96
N ALA A 212 3.55 -6.96 -2.07
CA ALA A 212 4.77 -7.35 -1.33
C ALA A 212 4.64 -7.53 0.19
N THR A 213 3.49 -7.32 0.82
CA THR A 213 3.32 -7.36 2.30
C THR A 213 2.85 -8.72 2.85
N THR A 214 3.09 -9.84 2.17
CA THR A 214 2.68 -11.16 2.69
C THR A 214 3.47 -11.58 3.94
N ARG A 215 2.76 -12.21 4.92
CA ARG A 215 3.34 -12.80 6.15
C ARG A 215 3.71 -14.28 5.96
N GLY A 216 4.53 -14.62 5.08
CA GLY A 216 4.96 -15.98 4.81
C GLY A 216 4.63 -16.43 3.40
N GLY A 217 5.43 -17.31 2.87
CA GLY A 217 5.26 -17.87 1.55
C GLY A 217 4.17 -18.92 1.50
N ILE A 218 3.60 -19.14 0.34
CA ILE A 218 2.89 -20.38 0.03
C ILE A 218 3.92 -21.51 0.01
N PRO A 219 3.57 -22.73 0.46
CA PRO A 219 4.39 -23.90 0.17
C PRO A 219 4.69 -24.00 -1.34
N GLY A 220 5.96 -23.95 -1.70
CA GLY A 220 6.40 -23.93 -3.10
C GLY A 220 6.61 -22.56 -3.74
N CYS A 221 6.21 -21.47 -3.07
CA CYS A 221 6.59 -20.10 -3.39
C CYS A 221 7.37 -19.55 -2.20
N GLU A 222 8.60 -19.95 -2.05
CA GLU A 222 9.47 -19.43 -1.00
C GLU A 222 9.72 -17.95 -1.29
N PHE A 223 9.21 -17.08 -0.41
CA PHE A 223 9.61 -15.69 -0.43
C PHE A 223 11.07 -15.63 -0.03
N THR A 224 11.90 -15.38 -0.98
CA THR A 224 13.25 -14.99 -0.65
C THR A 224 13.24 -13.52 -0.28
N LEU A 225 13.98 -13.16 0.75
CA LEU A 225 14.24 -11.77 1.11
C LEU A 225 15.08 -11.05 0.04
N ASP A 226 15.42 -11.73 -1.04
CA ASP A 226 16.21 -11.19 -2.15
C ASP A 226 15.28 -10.70 -3.27
N PHE A 227 15.23 -9.40 -3.47
CA PHE A 227 14.50 -8.73 -4.55
C PHE A 227 14.89 -9.25 -5.95
N ASN A 228 16.12 -9.76 -6.11
CA ASN A 228 16.58 -10.34 -7.37
C ASN A 228 15.83 -11.62 -7.79
N GLN A 229 14.90 -12.10 -6.96
CA GLN A 229 14.08 -13.27 -7.28
C GLN A 229 12.60 -12.91 -7.59
N LEU A 230 12.25 -11.64 -7.72
CA LEU A 230 10.98 -11.24 -8.31
C LEU A 230 10.99 -11.68 -9.78
N THR A 231 10.20 -12.67 -10.09
CA THR A 231 10.08 -13.17 -11.45
C THR A 231 9.05 -12.34 -12.22
N ALA A 232 9.21 -12.23 -13.54
CA ALA A 232 8.21 -11.64 -14.40
C ALA A 232 6.82 -12.28 -14.22
N ALA A 233 6.77 -13.58 -13.93
CA ALA A 233 5.53 -14.30 -13.62
C ALA A 233 4.90 -13.85 -12.30
N GLY A 234 5.71 -13.58 -11.27
CA GLY A 234 5.23 -13.07 -9.99
C GLY A 234 4.66 -11.66 -10.11
N LEU A 235 5.35 -10.78 -10.81
CA LEU A 235 4.89 -9.41 -11.07
C LEU A 235 3.60 -9.39 -11.90
N ALA A 236 3.52 -10.22 -12.94
CA ALA A 236 2.31 -10.32 -13.78
C ALA A 236 1.09 -10.92 -13.06
N ASN A 237 1.25 -11.48 -11.86
CA ASN A 237 0.19 -12.05 -11.02
C ASN A 237 0.19 -11.44 -9.62
N SER A 238 0.60 -10.19 -9.47
CA SER A 238 0.68 -9.49 -8.18
C SER A 238 -0.68 -9.44 -7.45
N ASP A 239 -1.78 -9.45 -8.20
CA ASP A 239 -3.17 -9.43 -7.73
C ASP A 239 -3.65 -10.76 -7.09
N TYR A 240 -2.85 -11.82 -7.08
CA TYR A 240 -3.27 -13.13 -6.57
C TYR A 240 -3.67 -13.08 -5.08
N TRP A 241 -2.81 -12.49 -4.24
CA TRP A 241 -3.03 -12.49 -2.79
C TRP A 241 -4.14 -11.56 -2.35
N ILE A 242 -4.26 -10.40 -2.97
CA ILE A 242 -5.33 -9.47 -2.63
C ILE A 242 -6.68 -10.07 -2.96
N ARG A 243 -6.85 -10.71 -4.13
CA ARG A 243 -8.09 -11.40 -4.49
C ARG A 243 -8.44 -12.49 -3.49
N TYR A 244 -7.43 -13.28 -3.06
CA TYR A 244 -7.65 -14.36 -2.11
C TYR A 244 -8.09 -13.82 -0.75
N SER A 245 -7.41 -12.81 -0.20
CA SER A 245 -7.70 -12.22 1.09
C SER A 245 -9.08 -11.57 1.15
N LEU A 246 -9.41 -10.74 0.16
CA LEU A 246 -10.73 -10.09 0.08
C LEU A 246 -11.86 -11.13 -0.08
N THR A 247 -11.65 -12.16 -0.90
CA THR A 247 -12.60 -13.27 -1.04
C THR A 247 -12.83 -13.98 0.29
N ALA A 248 -11.73 -14.27 1.02
CA ALA A 248 -11.82 -14.94 2.31
C ALA A 248 -12.59 -14.10 3.35
N MET A 249 -12.39 -12.78 3.38
CA MET A 249 -13.12 -11.87 4.26
C MET A 249 -14.62 -11.81 3.92
N ILE A 250 -14.97 -11.69 2.63
CA ILE A 250 -16.37 -11.63 2.18
C ILE A 250 -17.10 -12.93 2.56
N PHE A 251 -16.55 -14.09 2.16
CA PHE A 251 -17.20 -15.39 2.39
C PHE A 251 -17.15 -15.85 3.85
N ALA A 252 -16.37 -15.20 4.70
CA ALA A 252 -16.44 -15.36 6.15
C ALA A 252 -17.44 -14.41 6.82
N GLY A 253 -18.14 -13.55 6.06
CA GLY A 253 -19.13 -12.63 6.57
C GLY A 253 -18.54 -11.51 7.44
N VAL A 254 -17.28 -11.12 7.21
CA VAL A 254 -16.62 -10.03 7.94
C VAL A 254 -17.43 -8.74 7.79
N PHE A 255 -17.81 -8.40 6.58
CA PHE A 255 -18.52 -7.15 6.28
C PHE A 255 -20.00 -7.15 6.69
N ASP A 256 -20.58 -8.31 7.01
CA ASP A 256 -21.89 -8.40 7.70
C ASP A 256 -21.76 -8.03 9.17
N ARG A 257 -20.66 -8.45 9.81
CA ARG A 257 -20.38 -8.14 11.22
C ARG A 257 -19.88 -6.71 11.40
N PHE A 258 -19.11 -6.21 10.43
CA PHE A 258 -18.46 -4.90 10.46
C PHE A 258 -18.80 -4.08 9.20
N PRO A 259 -20.04 -3.57 9.10
CA PRO A 259 -20.55 -2.95 7.88
C PRO A 259 -19.90 -1.59 7.50
N ARG A 260 -19.18 -0.96 8.44
CA ARG A 260 -18.44 0.29 8.18
C ARG A 260 -16.96 0.08 7.97
N LEU A 261 -16.45 -1.16 8.09
CA LEU A 261 -15.05 -1.48 7.84
C LEU A 261 -14.69 -1.17 6.37
N LEU A 262 -13.61 -0.44 6.17
CA LEU A 262 -13.06 -0.14 4.84
C LEU A 262 -11.72 -0.88 4.66
N VAL A 263 -11.62 -1.61 3.55
CA VAL A 263 -10.41 -2.38 3.20
C VAL A 263 -10.04 -2.09 1.75
N GLY A 264 -8.78 -1.78 1.49
CA GLY A 264 -8.31 -1.40 0.16
C GLY A 264 -7.21 -2.29 -0.41
N SER A 265 -7.22 -2.37 -1.74
CA SER A 265 -6.17 -2.95 -2.56
C SER A 265 -5.25 -1.83 -3.04
N VAL A 266 -3.96 -1.94 -2.79
CA VAL A 266 -2.97 -0.92 -3.15
C VAL A 266 -1.87 -1.54 -4.00
N GLU A 267 -1.56 -0.89 -5.14
CA GLU A 267 -0.54 -1.30 -6.12
C GLU A 267 -0.76 -2.71 -6.71
N HIS A 268 -2.04 -3.07 -6.98
CA HIS A 268 -2.37 -4.31 -7.70
C HIS A 268 -3.11 -4.02 -9.01
N GLU A 269 -3.15 -2.76 -9.44
CA GLU A 269 -3.99 -2.29 -10.53
C GLU A 269 -5.49 -2.63 -10.32
N THR A 270 -6.35 -2.43 -11.32
CA THR A 270 -7.81 -2.54 -11.12
C THR A 270 -8.53 -3.44 -12.13
N ALA A 271 -7.90 -3.73 -13.29
CA ALA A 271 -8.55 -4.47 -14.38
C ALA A 271 -8.95 -5.90 -13.99
N TRP A 272 -8.41 -6.47 -12.93
CA TRP A 272 -8.79 -7.78 -12.39
C TRP A 272 -10.15 -7.78 -11.70
N VAL A 273 -10.60 -6.63 -11.17
CA VAL A 273 -11.80 -6.50 -10.33
C VAL A 273 -13.08 -6.96 -11.03
N PRO A 274 -13.42 -6.56 -12.27
CA PRO A 274 -14.66 -6.97 -12.92
C PRO A 274 -14.82 -8.48 -13.06
N HIS A 275 -13.76 -9.16 -13.46
CA HIS A 275 -13.78 -10.63 -13.59
C HIS A 275 -13.94 -11.30 -12.22
N TRP A 276 -13.21 -10.83 -11.22
CA TRP A 276 -13.26 -11.34 -9.85
C TRP A 276 -14.65 -11.16 -9.22
N LEU A 277 -15.29 -9.99 -9.37
CA LEU A 277 -16.65 -9.74 -8.90
C LEU A 277 -17.65 -10.72 -9.51
N LYS A 278 -17.58 -10.93 -10.82
CA LYS A 278 -18.41 -11.89 -11.52
C LYS A 278 -18.23 -13.32 -10.97
N GLN A 279 -16.99 -13.74 -10.74
CA GLN A 279 -16.70 -15.08 -10.23
C GLN A 279 -17.19 -15.28 -8.79
N MET A 280 -17.11 -14.25 -7.95
CA MET A 280 -17.64 -14.32 -6.58
C MET A 280 -19.16 -14.45 -6.57
N ASP A 281 -19.87 -13.63 -7.34
CA ASP A 281 -21.33 -13.67 -7.42
C ASP A 281 -21.82 -14.99 -8.00
N PHE A 282 -21.14 -15.50 -9.04
CA PHE A 282 -21.42 -16.81 -9.61
C PHE A 282 -21.21 -17.91 -8.54
N THR A 283 -20.09 -17.90 -7.83
CA THR A 283 -19.81 -18.88 -6.78
C THR A 283 -20.87 -18.81 -5.66
N TYR A 284 -21.26 -17.61 -5.28
CA TYR A 284 -22.28 -17.40 -4.26
C TYR A 284 -23.65 -17.98 -4.65
N ARG A 285 -24.09 -17.75 -5.90
CA ARG A 285 -25.39 -18.19 -6.39
C ARG A 285 -25.43 -19.67 -6.78
N GLU A 286 -24.42 -20.12 -7.54
CA GLU A 286 -24.47 -21.40 -8.23
C GLU A 286 -23.77 -22.54 -7.48
N ARG A 287 -23.02 -22.21 -6.40
CA ARG A 287 -22.29 -23.20 -5.58
C ARG A 287 -22.59 -23.08 -4.09
N PRO A 288 -23.88 -23.12 -3.70
CA PRO A 288 -24.28 -22.87 -2.30
C PRO A 288 -23.72 -23.89 -1.32
N THR A 289 -23.41 -25.12 -1.76
CA THR A 289 -22.84 -26.18 -0.94
C THR A 289 -21.38 -25.96 -0.55
N LEU A 290 -20.66 -25.09 -1.29
CA LEU A 290 -19.25 -24.76 -1.03
C LEU A 290 -19.08 -23.60 -0.07
N ARG A 291 -20.15 -22.86 0.25
CA ARG A 291 -20.10 -21.72 1.16
C ARG A 291 -20.68 -22.07 2.53
N SER A 292 -19.97 -21.71 3.58
CA SER A 292 -20.44 -21.80 4.96
C SER A 292 -21.21 -20.56 5.43
N TRP A 293 -21.20 -19.48 4.62
CA TRP A 293 -21.78 -18.18 4.94
C TRP A 293 -22.94 -17.84 3.98
N LYS A 294 -23.96 -17.21 4.53
CA LYS A 294 -25.07 -16.60 3.79
C LYS A 294 -25.20 -15.15 4.25
N SER A 295 -25.25 -14.22 3.31
CA SER A 295 -25.43 -12.80 3.58
C SER A 295 -26.70 -12.56 4.39
N ARG A 296 -26.62 -11.67 5.39
CA ARG A 296 -27.78 -11.34 6.25
C ARG A 296 -28.86 -10.61 5.48
N ASP A 297 -28.48 -9.69 4.62
CA ASP A 297 -29.39 -8.80 3.90
C ASP A 297 -29.63 -9.25 2.45
N GLY A 298 -29.18 -10.45 2.09
CA GLY A 298 -29.28 -10.97 0.73
C GLY A 298 -28.31 -10.32 -0.26
N MET A 299 -27.40 -9.49 0.21
CA MET A 299 -26.36 -8.86 -0.62
C MET A 299 -25.49 -9.89 -1.32
N LEU A 300 -25.11 -9.58 -2.55
CA LEU A 300 -24.12 -10.33 -3.31
C LEU A 300 -22.69 -9.94 -2.90
N PRO A 301 -21.71 -10.80 -3.12
CA PRO A 301 -20.30 -10.46 -2.92
C PRO A 301 -19.87 -9.15 -3.58
N SER A 302 -20.33 -8.86 -4.80
CA SER A 302 -20.04 -7.62 -5.52
C SER A 302 -20.63 -6.36 -4.85
N GLU A 303 -21.69 -6.48 -4.04
CA GLU A 303 -22.28 -5.36 -3.31
C GLU A 303 -21.45 -5.01 -2.07
N TYR A 304 -20.78 -6.00 -1.44
CA TYR A 304 -19.81 -5.73 -0.37
C TYR A 304 -18.58 -5.00 -0.90
N TRP A 305 -18.11 -5.33 -2.11
CA TRP A 305 -17.07 -4.55 -2.77
C TRP A 305 -17.44 -3.07 -2.83
N ARG A 306 -18.60 -2.77 -3.35
CA ARG A 306 -19.05 -1.37 -3.49
C ARG A 306 -19.21 -0.62 -2.17
N ARG A 307 -19.56 -1.31 -1.11
CA ARG A 307 -19.80 -0.71 0.21
C ARG A 307 -18.54 -0.57 1.04
N ASN A 308 -17.65 -1.57 1.00
CA ASN A 308 -16.61 -1.75 1.98
C ASN A 308 -15.18 -1.67 1.43
N MET A 309 -15.02 -1.58 0.10
CA MET A 309 -13.69 -1.72 -0.49
C MET A 309 -13.34 -0.54 -1.38
N PHE A 310 -12.05 -0.32 -1.52
CA PHE A 310 -11.47 0.61 -2.47
C PHE A 310 -10.28 -0.04 -3.17
N VAL A 311 -9.90 0.50 -4.32
CA VAL A 311 -8.74 0.03 -5.08
C VAL A 311 -7.95 1.22 -5.58
N GLU A 312 -6.67 1.14 -5.37
CA GLU A 312 -5.71 2.09 -5.88
C GLU A 312 -5.01 1.50 -7.12
N PHE A 313 -4.66 2.37 -8.06
CA PHE A 313 -3.94 2.03 -9.28
C PHE A 313 -3.05 3.19 -9.72
N MET A 314 -2.04 2.85 -10.48
CA MET A 314 -1.09 3.81 -11.04
C MET A 314 -1.31 4.02 -12.54
N GLU A 315 -1.27 2.96 -13.33
CA GLU A 315 -1.34 3.02 -14.80
C GLU A 315 -2.21 1.90 -15.39
N ASP A 316 -3.54 2.03 -15.25
CA ASP A 316 -4.49 1.02 -15.71
C ASP A 316 -5.57 1.60 -16.64
N ASP A 317 -5.26 1.72 -17.93
CA ASP A 317 -6.23 2.18 -18.93
C ASP A 317 -7.39 1.17 -19.15
N TYR A 318 -7.19 -0.11 -18.92
CA TYR A 318 -8.26 -1.10 -18.90
C TYR A 318 -9.20 -0.91 -17.70
N GLY A 319 -8.64 -0.64 -16.52
CA GLY A 319 -9.42 -0.32 -15.33
C GLY A 319 -10.29 0.91 -15.54
N ILE A 320 -9.76 1.97 -16.15
CA ILE A 320 -10.53 3.18 -16.45
C ILE A 320 -11.68 2.89 -17.44
N ARG A 321 -11.48 2.06 -18.44
CA ARG A 321 -12.56 1.63 -19.36
C ARG A 321 -13.65 0.81 -18.66
N LEU A 322 -13.29 0.10 -17.60
CA LEU A 322 -14.19 -0.77 -16.84
C LEU A 322 -14.69 -0.12 -15.53
N ARG A 323 -14.42 1.17 -15.31
CA ARG A 323 -14.72 1.90 -14.07
C ARG A 323 -16.18 1.82 -13.61
N ASP A 324 -17.13 1.74 -14.55
CA ASP A 324 -18.56 1.60 -14.22
C ASP A 324 -18.86 0.26 -13.54
N ILE A 325 -18.11 -0.78 -13.88
CA ILE A 325 -18.22 -2.11 -13.27
C ILE A 325 -17.44 -2.13 -11.96
N ILE A 326 -16.24 -1.57 -11.92
CA ILE A 326 -15.41 -1.47 -10.70
C ILE A 326 -16.11 -0.61 -9.64
N GLY A 327 -16.62 0.52 -10.05
CA GLY A 327 -17.25 1.55 -9.21
C GLY A 327 -16.34 2.78 -9.13
N VAL A 328 -16.76 3.88 -9.76
CA VAL A 328 -16.00 5.14 -9.79
C VAL A 328 -15.66 5.61 -8.37
N ASP A 329 -16.60 5.46 -7.43
CA ASP A 329 -16.42 5.89 -6.03
C ASP A 329 -15.48 4.95 -5.22
N ASN A 330 -15.10 3.80 -5.78
CA ASN A 330 -14.20 2.83 -5.16
C ASN A 330 -12.76 2.95 -5.68
N MET A 331 -12.52 3.73 -6.73
CA MET A 331 -11.22 3.83 -7.39
C MET A 331 -10.45 5.05 -6.90
N LEU A 332 -9.14 4.88 -6.69
CA LEU A 332 -8.19 5.92 -6.33
C LEU A 332 -6.97 5.82 -7.23
N TRP A 333 -6.39 6.96 -7.58
CA TRP A 333 -5.15 7.02 -8.34
C TRP A 333 -3.97 7.36 -7.44
N GLY A 334 -2.82 6.72 -7.69
CA GLY A 334 -1.54 7.02 -7.07
C GLY A 334 -0.42 7.17 -8.10
N ASN A 335 0.65 7.91 -7.77
CA ASN A 335 1.79 8.11 -8.67
C ASN A 335 2.98 7.21 -8.36
N ASP A 336 2.97 6.53 -7.22
CA ASP A 336 4.01 5.61 -6.76
C ASP A 336 5.43 6.22 -6.70
N PHE A 337 5.54 7.55 -6.52
CA PHE A 337 6.84 8.19 -6.32
C PHE A 337 7.48 7.73 -5.01
N PRO A 338 8.80 7.38 -4.93
CA PRO A 338 9.84 7.52 -5.95
C PRO A 338 10.26 6.19 -6.63
N HIS A 339 9.39 5.21 -6.72
CA HIS A 339 9.70 3.90 -7.29
C HIS A 339 9.95 3.96 -8.81
N ALA A 340 10.49 2.86 -9.36
CA ALA A 340 10.83 2.76 -10.78
C ALA A 340 9.59 2.83 -11.69
N GLU A 341 8.49 2.32 -11.20
CA GLU A 341 7.18 2.25 -11.87
C GLU A 341 6.44 3.60 -11.88
N SER A 342 6.86 4.54 -11.02
CA SER A 342 6.22 5.84 -10.79
C SER A 342 5.85 6.57 -12.09
N THR A 343 4.68 7.23 -12.09
CA THR A 343 4.31 8.17 -13.16
C THR A 343 5.02 9.51 -13.08
N TRP A 344 5.72 9.80 -11.96
CA TRP A 344 6.54 10.98 -11.78
C TRP A 344 7.69 11.04 -12.81
N PRO A 345 8.08 12.18 -13.39
CA PRO A 345 7.50 13.53 -13.23
C PRO A 345 6.45 13.86 -14.29
N LYS A 346 5.74 12.87 -14.81
CA LYS A 346 4.80 13.00 -15.93
C LYS A 346 3.36 12.64 -15.57
N SER A 347 3.01 12.66 -14.28
CA SER A 347 1.67 12.23 -13.82
C SER A 347 0.53 12.93 -14.55
N ARG A 348 0.67 14.23 -14.86
CA ARG A 348 -0.36 14.95 -15.63
C ARG A 348 -0.54 14.41 -17.05
N GLU A 349 0.55 14.13 -17.75
CA GLU A 349 0.50 13.55 -19.09
C GLU A 349 -0.14 12.15 -19.07
N PHE A 350 0.21 11.36 -18.03
CA PHE A 350 -0.39 10.04 -17.80
C PHE A 350 -1.89 10.12 -17.60
N LEU A 351 -2.32 10.97 -16.68
CA LEU A 351 -3.73 11.17 -16.38
C LEU A 351 -4.51 11.65 -17.62
N ASP A 352 -3.95 12.60 -18.40
CA ASP A 352 -4.59 13.06 -19.62
C ASP A 352 -4.75 11.94 -20.66
N ARG A 353 -3.78 11.03 -20.74
CA ARG A 353 -3.81 9.88 -21.64
C ARG A 353 -4.83 8.82 -21.21
N ILE A 354 -4.75 8.34 -19.96
CA ILE A 354 -5.59 7.22 -19.50
C ILE A 354 -7.06 7.60 -19.29
N PHE A 355 -7.32 8.88 -19.00
CA PHE A 355 -8.68 9.43 -18.86
C PHE A 355 -9.23 10.05 -20.14
N ALA A 356 -8.57 9.88 -21.29
CA ALA A 356 -9.06 10.42 -22.56
C ALA A 356 -10.48 9.87 -22.88
N GLY A 357 -11.46 10.77 -23.02
CA GLY A 357 -12.87 10.43 -23.24
C GLY A 357 -13.65 10.01 -22.01
N THR A 358 -13.04 10.03 -20.81
CA THR A 358 -13.75 9.82 -19.54
C THR A 358 -14.44 11.12 -19.11
N PRO A 359 -15.67 11.08 -18.56
CA PRO A 359 -16.31 12.25 -17.99
C PRO A 359 -15.45 12.95 -16.93
N ASP A 360 -15.41 14.27 -16.94
CA ASP A 360 -14.61 15.07 -16.00
C ASP A 360 -14.97 14.79 -14.53
N GLU A 361 -16.23 14.49 -14.25
CA GLU A 361 -16.69 14.12 -12.90
C GLU A 361 -16.04 12.81 -12.43
N ASP A 362 -16.02 11.77 -13.26
CA ASP A 362 -15.40 10.48 -12.94
C ASP A 362 -13.91 10.65 -12.72
N ARG A 363 -13.26 11.38 -13.63
CA ARG A 363 -11.83 11.69 -13.50
C ARG A 363 -11.54 12.40 -12.19
N ARG A 364 -12.29 13.44 -11.85
CA ARG A 364 -12.14 14.22 -10.61
C ARG A 364 -12.32 13.32 -9.38
N LYS A 365 -13.37 12.49 -9.36
CA LYS A 365 -13.59 11.55 -8.26
C LYS A 365 -12.40 10.64 -8.05
N ILE A 366 -11.92 10.00 -9.09
CA ILE A 366 -10.83 9.00 -9.03
C ILE A 366 -9.49 9.64 -8.65
N THR A 367 -9.19 10.84 -9.18
CA THR A 367 -7.88 11.49 -8.99
C THR A 367 -7.85 12.50 -7.86
N SER A 368 -8.96 12.70 -7.13
CA SER A 368 -9.04 13.69 -6.05
C SER A 368 -10.06 13.32 -4.97
N ASP A 369 -11.37 13.35 -5.29
CA ASP A 369 -12.41 13.40 -4.28
C ASP A 369 -12.45 12.14 -3.42
N ASN A 370 -12.22 10.96 -4.01
CA ASN A 370 -12.22 9.67 -3.30
C ASN A 370 -11.07 9.61 -2.28
N ALA A 371 -9.83 9.95 -2.69
CA ALA A 371 -8.69 9.99 -1.79
C ALA A 371 -8.86 11.05 -0.70
N ARG A 372 -9.40 12.23 -1.07
CA ARG A 372 -9.71 13.32 -0.14
C ARG A 372 -10.65 12.86 0.97
N LYS A 373 -11.71 12.17 0.60
CA LYS A 373 -12.72 11.66 1.54
C LYS A 373 -12.15 10.54 2.42
N LEU A 374 -11.49 9.56 1.79
CA LEU A 374 -10.99 8.37 2.47
C LEU A 374 -9.90 8.72 3.49
N PHE A 375 -8.93 9.51 3.09
CA PHE A 375 -7.74 9.84 3.87
C PHE A 375 -7.81 11.21 4.56
N ARG A 376 -8.98 11.83 4.54
CA ARG A 376 -9.26 13.07 5.31
C ARG A 376 -8.34 14.24 4.95
N PHE A 377 -8.07 14.44 3.65
CA PHE A 377 -7.43 15.66 3.20
C PHE A 377 -8.34 16.88 3.39
N SER A 378 -7.74 18.07 3.57
CA SER A 378 -8.51 19.29 3.70
C SER A 378 -9.40 19.55 2.47
N LYS A 379 -10.56 20.15 2.72
CA LYS A 379 -11.46 20.59 1.62
C LYS A 379 -10.76 21.68 0.79
N GLU A 380 -11.09 21.73 -0.49
CA GLU A 380 -10.74 22.89 -1.29
C GLU A 380 -11.45 24.11 -0.68
N SER A 381 -10.66 25.15 -0.35
CA SER A 381 -11.25 26.46 -0.07
C SER A 381 -11.96 26.93 -1.33
N GLU A 382 -13.25 27.25 -1.23
CA GLU A 382 -14.04 27.84 -2.31
C GLU A 382 -13.45 29.12 -2.81
#